data_72cc5b90047ecf78826c8fdc70c3c8cb
#
_entry.id   72cc5b90047ecf78826c8fdc70c3c8cb
#
_cell.length_a   1.000
_cell.length_b   1.000
_cell.length_c   1.000
_cell.angle_alpha   90.00
_cell.angle_beta   90.00
_cell.angle_gamma   90.00
#
_symmetry.space_group_name_H-M   'P 1'
#
loop_
_entity.id
_entity.type
_entity.pdbx_description
1 polymer ?
#
loop_
_entity_poly.entity_id
_entity_poly.type
_entity_poly.pdbx_seq_one_letter_code
_entity_poly.pdbx_strand_id
1 'polypeptide(L)'
;MASLLSVLAALALVSCALCEEKNFLQRAGATFNNRQYRSMLTVTNGEQFGNWTWPEMCPDQFFAVGFSVRVESDQYGGDDTALNGVRLICAKDGNRSFLYSVESHTGYFGDWSQPQYCPSGVLTAFQLRVEPHQGIFGDDTAANNIKFRCSSNPTLEGSGKDWGEYGYWSQECQNGGICGIESKMEEYQYGLDDSTLNDVRFHCCAKPLQTAE
;
A
#
# COMPACT_ATOMS: atom_id res chain seq x y z
N MET A 1 -42.80 29.76 -24.08
CA MET A 1 -41.49 30.37 -23.80
C MET A 1 -41.05 29.90 -22.44
N ALA A 2 -40.28 28.81 -22.41
CA ALA A 2 -39.59 28.43 -21.16
C ALA A 2 -38.55 29.48 -20.88
N SER A 3 -38.62 30.12 -19.72
CA SER A 3 -37.78 31.26 -19.41
C SER A 3 -36.30 30.85 -19.32
N LEU A 4 -35.40 31.70 -19.81
CA LEU A 4 -33.96 31.53 -19.72
C LEU A 4 -33.48 31.18 -18.29
N LEU A 5 -34.23 31.62 -17.28
CA LEU A 5 -33.99 31.34 -15.85
C LEU A 5 -34.13 29.84 -15.49
N SER A 6 -35.04 29.10 -16.13
CA SER A 6 -35.19 27.66 -15.86
C SER A 6 -34.05 26.81 -16.44
N VAL A 7 -33.45 27.24 -17.55
CA VAL A 7 -32.29 26.59 -18.16
C VAL A 7 -31.03 26.85 -17.36
N LEU A 8 -30.86 28.08 -16.85
CA LEU A 8 -29.70 28.43 -16.01
C LEU A 8 -29.75 27.72 -14.65
N ALA A 9 -30.98 27.54 -14.05
CA ALA A 9 -31.10 26.76 -12.81
C ALA A 9 -30.81 25.27 -13.02
N ALA A 10 -31.20 24.69 -14.15
CA ALA A 10 -30.88 23.30 -14.49
C ALA A 10 -29.37 23.08 -14.73
N LEU A 11 -28.70 24.04 -15.38
CA LEU A 11 -27.23 23.99 -15.59
C LEU A 11 -26.46 24.16 -14.27
N ALA A 12 -26.94 24.97 -13.33
CA ALA A 12 -26.33 25.14 -12.02
C ALA A 12 -26.47 23.86 -11.15
N LEU A 13 -27.59 23.15 -11.26
CA LEU A 13 -27.78 21.88 -10.54
C LEU A 13 -26.95 20.72 -11.12
N VAL A 14 -26.71 20.70 -12.44
CA VAL A 14 -25.85 19.70 -13.07
C VAL A 14 -24.38 19.92 -12.72
N SER A 15 -23.93 21.17 -12.58
CA SER A 15 -22.55 21.45 -12.17
C SER A 15 -22.24 21.09 -10.72
N CYS A 16 -23.25 21.06 -9.85
CA CYS A 16 -23.08 20.66 -8.44
C CYS A 16 -23.06 19.12 -8.25
N ALA A 17 -23.63 18.36 -9.21
CA ALA A 17 -23.62 16.89 -9.17
C ALA A 17 -22.25 16.27 -9.58
N LEU A 18 -21.31 17.06 -10.09
CA LEU A 18 -19.96 16.67 -10.45
C LEU A 18 -18.89 17.17 -9.45
N CYS A 19 -19.33 17.57 -8.25
CA CYS A 19 -18.40 17.84 -7.16
C CYS A 19 -17.90 16.48 -6.64
N GLU A 20 -16.92 15.87 -7.33
CA GLU A 20 -16.14 14.78 -6.78
C GLU A 20 -15.59 15.27 -5.43
N GLU A 21 -15.95 14.60 -4.34
CA GLU A 21 -15.28 14.80 -3.06
C GLU A 21 -13.79 14.49 -3.25
N LYS A 22 -12.99 15.52 -3.43
CA LYS A 22 -11.53 15.38 -3.46
C LYS A 22 -11.08 15.02 -2.06
N ASN A 23 -10.87 13.74 -1.83
CA ASN A 23 -10.24 13.28 -0.60
C ASN A 23 -8.86 13.91 -0.48
N PHE A 24 -8.62 14.58 0.63
CA PHE A 24 -7.33 15.19 0.89
C PHE A 24 -6.35 14.11 1.38
N LEU A 25 -5.35 13.78 0.55
CA LEU A 25 -4.29 12.83 0.90
C LEU A 25 -3.05 13.61 1.34
N GLN A 26 -2.66 13.42 2.59
CA GLN A 26 -1.44 13.97 3.16
C GLN A 26 -0.46 12.86 3.51
N ARG A 27 0.82 13.01 3.14
CA ARG A 27 1.87 12.10 3.61
C ARG A 27 2.07 12.30 5.12
N ALA A 28 2.04 11.22 5.89
CA ALA A 28 2.41 11.25 7.29
C ALA A 28 3.92 11.46 7.41
N GLY A 29 4.34 12.41 8.22
CA GLY A 29 5.77 12.62 8.46
C GLY A 29 6.32 11.70 9.54
N ALA A 30 7.64 11.76 9.75
CA ALA A 30 8.39 10.93 10.71
C ALA A 30 7.89 11.02 12.19
N THR A 31 7.01 11.95 12.51
CA THR A 31 6.43 12.10 13.85
C THR A 31 5.57 10.93 14.31
N PHE A 32 5.12 10.07 13.36
CA PHE A 32 4.28 8.92 13.66
C PHE A 32 5.06 7.60 13.82
N ASN A 33 6.37 7.60 13.65
CA ASN A 33 7.20 6.40 13.71
C ASN A 33 7.23 5.72 15.09
N ASN A 34 6.88 6.44 16.16
CA ASN A 34 6.86 5.94 17.53
C ASN A 34 5.51 5.36 17.97
N ARG A 35 4.53 5.23 17.07
CA ARG A 35 3.24 4.64 17.40
C ARG A 35 3.42 3.20 17.87
N GLN A 36 2.84 2.87 19.04
CA GLN A 36 2.88 1.51 19.57
C GLN A 36 2.02 0.56 18.72
N TYR A 37 2.55 -0.61 18.41
CA TYR A 37 1.86 -1.67 17.69
C TYR A 37 1.75 -2.93 18.55
N ARG A 38 0.83 -3.84 18.21
CA ARG A 38 0.54 -5.08 18.96
C ARG A 38 1.30 -6.28 18.42
N SER A 39 1.39 -6.38 17.11
CA SER A 39 2.06 -7.48 16.42
C SER A 39 2.56 -7.03 15.06
N MET A 40 3.39 -7.84 14.46
CA MET A 40 3.96 -7.63 13.14
C MET A 40 3.53 -8.78 12.23
N LEU A 41 3.10 -8.46 11.02
CA LEU A 41 2.78 -9.42 9.97
C LEU A 41 4.01 -9.61 9.11
N THR A 42 4.37 -10.86 8.86
CA THR A 42 5.46 -11.27 7.97
C THR A 42 5.01 -12.39 7.07
N VAL A 43 5.72 -12.60 5.97
CA VAL A 43 5.59 -13.75 5.08
C VAL A 43 6.89 -14.55 5.09
N THR A 44 6.88 -15.76 4.52
CA THR A 44 8.04 -16.67 4.54
C THR A 44 8.75 -16.76 3.20
N ASN A 45 8.23 -16.10 2.18
CA ASN A 45 8.73 -16.12 0.82
C ASN A 45 9.42 -14.82 0.37
N GLY A 46 9.63 -13.85 1.28
CA GLY A 46 10.46 -12.68 0.99
C GLY A 46 11.92 -13.08 0.80
N GLU A 47 12.65 -12.37 -0.07
CA GLU A 47 14.04 -12.63 -0.35
C GLU A 47 14.97 -12.14 0.76
N GLN A 48 16.20 -12.70 0.80
CA GLN A 48 17.13 -12.45 1.90
C GLN A 48 18.01 -11.22 1.68
N PHE A 49 18.02 -10.66 0.47
CA PHE A 49 18.88 -9.55 0.10
C PHE A 49 18.42 -8.23 0.72
N GLY A 50 19.34 -7.28 0.79
CA GLY A 50 19.09 -5.96 1.34
C GLY A 50 18.88 -5.91 2.85
N ASN A 51 18.52 -4.73 3.33
CA ASN A 51 18.34 -4.43 4.74
C ASN A 51 16.91 -3.92 5.05
N TRP A 52 16.43 -4.24 6.26
CA TRP A 52 15.21 -3.61 6.78
C TRP A 52 15.47 -2.11 7.00
N THR A 53 14.56 -1.30 6.49
CA THR A 53 14.65 0.15 6.58
C THR A 53 13.92 0.64 7.85
N TRP A 54 13.34 1.83 7.81
CA TRP A 54 12.63 2.39 8.98
C TRP A 54 11.13 2.09 8.91
N PRO A 55 10.48 1.87 10.07
CA PRO A 55 9.02 1.78 10.11
C PRO A 55 8.39 3.14 9.87
N GLU A 56 7.32 3.18 9.07
CA GLU A 56 6.41 4.33 9.00
C GLU A 56 5.01 3.92 9.44
N MET A 57 4.42 4.73 10.32
CA MET A 57 3.15 4.42 10.96
C MET A 57 2.06 5.39 10.56
N CYS A 58 0.84 4.89 10.34
CA CYS A 58 -0.34 5.75 10.28
C CYS A 58 -0.47 6.59 11.57
N PRO A 59 -1.03 7.81 11.52
CA PRO A 59 -1.35 8.58 12.73
C PRO A 59 -2.18 7.78 13.73
N ASP A 60 -2.15 8.19 14.99
CA ASP A 60 -2.94 7.53 16.04
C ASP A 60 -4.42 7.45 15.68
N GLN A 61 -5.03 6.28 15.91
CA GLN A 61 -6.39 5.91 15.55
C GLN A 61 -6.66 5.76 14.05
N PHE A 62 -5.66 5.99 13.16
CA PHE A 62 -5.77 5.71 11.74
C PHE A 62 -5.29 4.30 11.44
N PHE A 63 -5.93 3.64 10.47
CA PHE A 63 -5.60 2.31 9.98
C PHE A 63 -5.54 2.31 8.46
N ALA A 64 -4.77 1.41 7.89
CA ALA A 64 -4.70 1.25 6.46
C ALA A 64 -6.05 0.78 5.91
N VAL A 65 -6.68 1.59 5.07
CA VAL A 65 -7.95 1.30 4.38
C VAL A 65 -7.75 0.99 2.91
N GLY A 66 -6.52 1.16 2.42
CA GLY A 66 -6.12 0.92 1.04
C GLY A 66 -4.62 1.01 0.88
N PHE A 67 -4.17 0.83 -0.35
CA PHE A 67 -2.76 0.87 -0.72
C PHE A 67 -2.55 1.26 -2.17
N SER A 68 -1.32 1.66 -2.50
CA SER A 68 -0.77 1.80 -3.86
C SER A 68 0.54 1.03 -3.94
N VAL A 69 0.91 0.59 -5.13
CA VAL A 69 2.20 -0.02 -5.42
C VAL A 69 2.98 0.85 -6.40
N ARG A 70 4.30 0.90 -6.24
CA ARG A 70 5.21 1.52 -7.19
C ARG A 70 5.82 0.41 -8.03
N VAL A 71 5.62 0.46 -9.35
CA VAL A 71 5.99 -0.62 -10.27
C VAL A 71 6.74 -0.03 -11.45
N GLU A 72 7.86 -0.63 -11.78
CA GLU A 72 8.59 -0.32 -13.00
C GLU A 72 7.95 -1.03 -14.20
N SER A 73 7.87 -0.31 -15.32
CA SER A 73 7.41 -0.90 -16.60
C SER A 73 8.49 -1.81 -17.18
N ASP A 74 8.09 -2.84 -17.97
CA ASP A 74 9.02 -3.76 -18.60
C ASP A 74 10.06 -3.02 -19.45
N GLN A 75 11.33 -3.28 -19.23
CA GLN A 75 12.47 -2.63 -19.91
C GLN A 75 12.89 -3.39 -21.18
N TYR A 76 12.27 -4.51 -21.52
CA TYR A 76 12.55 -5.34 -22.69
C TYR A 76 14.04 -5.73 -22.84
N GLY A 77 14.65 -6.21 -21.76
CA GLY A 77 16.04 -6.69 -21.72
C GLY A 77 17.01 -5.74 -20.99
N GLY A 78 16.47 -4.86 -20.16
CA GLY A 78 17.19 -4.16 -19.08
C GLY A 78 17.02 -4.90 -17.75
N ASP A 79 17.64 -4.39 -16.72
CA ASP A 79 17.48 -4.80 -15.32
C ASP A 79 16.09 -4.29 -14.82
N ASP A 80 15.15 -5.23 -14.60
CA ASP A 80 13.77 -4.94 -14.23
C ASP A 80 13.57 -5.05 -12.71
N THR A 81 13.41 -3.94 -12.01
CA THR A 81 13.25 -3.90 -10.55
C THR A 81 11.84 -4.23 -10.06
N ALA A 82 10.90 -4.49 -10.94
CA ALA A 82 9.49 -4.88 -10.71
C ALA A 82 8.76 -4.05 -9.65
N LEU A 83 8.57 -4.57 -8.42
CA LEU A 83 7.90 -3.87 -7.32
C LEU A 83 8.91 -3.03 -6.53
N ASN A 84 8.85 -1.72 -6.67
CA ASN A 84 9.75 -0.76 -6.06
C ASN A 84 9.27 -0.18 -4.74
N GLY A 85 8.01 -0.38 -4.38
CA GLY A 85 7.48 0.11 -3.11
C GLY A 85 6.01 -0.14 -2.91
N VAL A 86 5.63 -0.08 -1.64
CA VAL A 86 4.23 -0.17 -1.19
C VAL A 86 3.92 1.05 -0.34
N ARG A 87 2.80 1.68 -0.61
CA ARG A 87 2.26 2.81 0.14
C ARG A 87 0.93 2.41 0.76
N LEU A 88 0.78 2.57 2.07
CA LEU A 88 -0.49 2.43 2.74
C LEU A 88 -1.26 3.74 2.73
N ILE A 89 -2.57 3.66 2.57
CA ILE A 89 -3.48 4.78 2.71
C ILE A 89 -4.26 4.60 4.00
N CYS A 90 -4.07 5.51 4.94
CA CYS A 90 -4.60 5.44 6.30
C CYS A 90 -5.83 6.35 6.45
N ALA A 91 -6.88 5.85 7.10
CA ALA A 91 -8.06 6.60 7.47
C ALA A 91 -8.47 6.31 8.92
N LYS A 92 -9.21 7.26 9.53
CA LYS A 92 -9.80 7.07 10.85
C LYS A 92 -11.23 6.55 10.70
N ASP A 93 -11.54 5.44 11.41
CA ASP A 93 -12.90 4.87 11.52
C ASP A 93 -13.64 4.63 10.20
N GLY A 94 -12.88 4.31 9.13
CA GLY A 94 -13.46 4.12 7.80
C GLY A 94 -13.94 5.42 7.12
N ASN A 95 -13.88 6.55 7.81
CA ASN A 95 -14.14 7.86 7.22
C ASN A 95 -12.94 8.29 6.37
N ARG A 96 -13.16 8.46 5.08
CA ARG A 96 -12.13 8.80 4.10
C ARG A 96 -12.04 10.29 3.78
N SER A 97 -12.66 11.15 4.58
CA SER A 97 -12.59 12.61 4.41
C SER A 97 -11.16 13.14 4.59
N PHE A 98 -10.39 12.49 5.47
CA PHE A 98 -8.97 12.75 5.65
C PHE A 98 -8.17 11.47 5.47
N LEU A 99 -7.24 11.48 4.53
CA LEU A 99 -6.38 10.36 4.23
C LEU A 99 -4.92 10.76 4.48
N TYR A 100 -4.19 9.86 5.11
CA TYR A 100 -2.73 9.95 5.22
C TYR A 100 -2.09 8.82 4.44
N SER A 101 -0.97 9.08 3.78
CA SER A 101 -0.14 8.04 3.20
C SER A 101 1.09 7.80 4.04
N VAL A 102 1.44 6.55 4.22
CA VAL A 102 2.70 6.13 4.84
C VAL A 102 3.40 5.14 3.92
N GLU A 103 4.70 5.28 3.81
CA GLU A 103 5.57 4.42 3.03
C GLU A 103 6.93 4.33 3.72
N SER A 104 7.49 3.15 3.81
CA SER A 104 8.87 2.96 4.22
C SER A 104 9.81 3.34 3.06
N HIS A 105 11.05 2.94 3.07
CA HIS A 105 11.93 3.17 1.93
C HIS A 105 11.36 2.53 0.67
N THR A 106 11.50 3.21 -0.47
CA THR A 106 11.06 2.73 -1.78
C THR A 106 12.19 2.85 -2.79
N GLY A 107 12.22 1.97 -3.78
CA GLY A 107 13.14 2.08 -4.92
C GLY A 107 12.89 3.36 -5.73
N TYR A 108 13.84 3.67 -6.59
CA TYR A 108 13.81 4.91 -7.38
C TYR A 108 12.97 4.80 -8.65
N PHE A 109 12.72 3.57 -9.13
CA PHE A 109 12.13 3.32 -10.44
C PHE A 109 10.62 3.11 -10.38
N GLY A 110 9.97 3.31 -11.54
CA GLY A 110 8.54 3.08 -11.73
C GLY A 110 7.63 4.16 -11.19
N ASP A 111 6.35 3.96 -11.45
CA ASP A 111 5.26 4.87 -11.12
C ASP A 111 4.31 4.29 -10.07
N TRP A 112 3.69 5.16 -9.27
CA TRP A 112 2.66 4.76 -8.32
C TRP A 112 1.35 4.43 -9.03
N SER A 113 0.79 3.27 -8.73
CA SER A 113 -0.55 2.90 -9.17
C SER A 113 -1.62 3.80 -8.55
N GLN A 114 -2.82 3.82 -9.13
CA GLN A 114 -3.99 4.37 -8.46
C GLN A 114 -4.26 3.61 -7.15
N PRO A 115 -4.63 4.30 -6.07
CA PRO A 115 -4.95 3.64 -4.81
C PRO A 115 -6.12 2.67 -4.94
N GLN A 116 -5.96 1.50 -4.35
CA GLN A 116 -7.04 0.53 -4.17
C GLN A 116 -7.51 0.57 -2.71
N TYR A 117 -8.82 0.47 -2.50
CA TYR A 117 -9.43 0.61 -1.18
C TYR A 117 -10.27 -0.61 -0.82
N CYS A 118 -10.24 -1.02 0.45
CA CYS A 118 -11.26 -1.92 0.97
C CYS A 118 -12.66 -1.31 0.73
N PRO A 119 -13.65 -2.06 0.24
CA PRO A 119 -15.02 -1.55 0.14
C PRO A 119 -15.55 -1.04 1.48
N SER A 120 -15.18 -1.72 2.56
CA SER A 120 -15.38 -1.29 3.95
C SER A 120 -14.30 -1.89 4.85
N GLY A 121 -14.12 -1.31 6.03
CA GLY A 121 -13.14 -1.78 7.01
C GLY A 121 -11.70 -1.38 6.67
N VAL A 122 -10.74 -2.21 7.09
CA VAL A 122 -9.29 -1.95 7.06
C VAL A 122 -8.54 -3.16 6.53
N LEU A 123 -7.29 -2.99 6.13
CA LEU A 123 -6.39 -4.07 5.75
C LEU A 123 -5.99 -4.87 7.00
N THR A 124 -5.99 -6.22 6.91
CA THR A 124 -5.73 -7.10 8.07
C THR A 124 -4.66 -8.16 7.84
N ALA A 125 -4.39 -8.57 6.61
CA ALA A 125 -3.38 -9.55 6.25
C ALA A 125 -2.86 -9.28 4.84
N PHE A 126 -1.74 -9.90 4.47
CA PHE A 126 -1.16 -9.77 3.14
C PHE A 126 -0.54 -11.07 2.64
N GLN A 127 -0.34 -11.15 1.31
CA GLN A 127 0.51 -12.12 0.60
C GLN A 127 1.48 -11.34 -0.28
N LEU A 128 2.69 -11.81 -0.39
CA LEU A 128 3.69 -11.28 -1.32
C LEU A 128 3.88 -12.25 -2.48
N ARG A 129 3.96 -11.74 -3.71
CA ARG A 129 4.37 -12.49 -4.88
C ARG A 129 5.85 -12.25 -5.08
N VAL A 130 6.61 -13.33 -5.14
CA VAL A 130 8.07 -13.28 -5.20
C VAL A 130 8.55 -14.23 -6.27
N GLU A 131 9.51 -13.78 -7.05
CA GLU A 131 10.28 -14.61 -7.94
C GLU A 131 11.56 -15.02 -7.20
N PRO A 132 11.79 -16.33 -7.01
CA PRO A 132 12.99 -16.80 -6.34
C PRO A 132 14.26 -16.46 -7.16
N HIS A 133 15.34 -16.19 -6.47
CA HIS A 133 16.65 -15.95 -7.09
C HIS A 133 17.02 -17.02 -8.11
N GLN A 134 17.26 -16.61 -9.36
CA GLN A 134 17.52 -17.50 -10.50
C GLN A 134 19.02 -17.77 -10.73
N GLY A 135 19.88 -17.20 -9.88
CA GLY A 135 21.35 -17.33 -9.96
C GLY A 135 22.01 -16.21 -10.76
N ILE A 136 23.33 -16.22 -10.82
CA ILE A 136 24.20 -15.14 -11.33
C ILE A 136 24.00 -14.71 -12.80
N PHE A 137 23.06 -15.31 -13.53
CA PHE A 137 22.71 -14.98 -14.91
C PHE A 137 21.22 -14.71 -15.10
N GLY A 138 20.44 -14.72 -14.01
CA GLY A 138 19.01 -14.36 -14.02
C GLY A 138 18.83 -12.87 -13.74
N ASP A 139 17.79 -12.29 -14.30
CA ASP A 139 17.27 -10.98 -13.93
C ASP A 139 16.32 -11.22 -12.74
N ASP A 140 16.77 -10.90 -11.52
CA ASP A 140 16.10 -11.30 -10.29
C ASP A 140 15.23 -10.15 -9.73
N THR A 141 13.94 -10.20 -9.99
CA THR A 141 13.01 -9.14 -9.61
C THR A 141 12.54 -9.15 -8.15
N ALA A 142 12.86 -10.20 -7.36
CA ALA A 142 12.42 -10.41 -5.98
C ALA A 142 10.90 -10.21 -5.75
N ALA A 143 10.45 -9.13 -5.12
CA ALA A 143 9.04 -8.86 -4.93
C ALA A 143 8.39 -8.32 -6.21
N ASN A 144 7.33 -8.97 -6.69
CA ASN A 144 6.66 -8.65 -7.94
C ASN A 144 5.24 -8.09 -7.78
N ASN A 145 4.53 -8.52 -6.75
CA ASN A 145 3.17 -8.03 -6.47
C ASN A 145 2.78 -8.32 -5.01
N ILE A 146 1.69 -7.72 -4.58
CA ILE A 146 1.17 -7.88 -3.21
C ILE A 146 -0.35 -7.98 -3.23
N LYS A 147 -0.90 -8.82 -2.34
CA LYS A 147 -2.33 -8.89 -2.04
C LYS A 147 -2.59 -8.52 -0.60
N PHE A 148 -3.72 -7.88 -0.38
CA PHE A 148 -4.23 -7.60 0.97
C PHE A 148 -5.62 -8.16 1.18
N ARG A 149 -5.88 -8.61 2.41
CA ARG A 149 -7.23 -8.96 2.87
C ARG A 149 -7.82 -7.77 3.63
N CYS A 150 -9.07 -7.47 3.35
CA CYS A 150 -9.85 -6.50 4.12
C CYS A 150 -10.56 -7.18 5.29
N SER A 151 -10.79 -6.46 6.38
CA SER A 151 -11.56 -6.95 7.54
C SER A 151 -13.02 -7.31 7.20
N SER A 152 -13.54 -6.79 6.07
CA SER A 152 -14.84 -7.15 5.48
C SER A 152 -14.77 -8.33 4.50
N ASN A 153 -13.66 -9.05 4.43
CA ASN A 153 -13.38 -10.25 3.63
C ASN A 153 -12.90 -10.07 2.18
N PRO A 154 -13.16 -9.00 1.41
CA PRO A 154 -12.59 -8.90 0.07
C PRO A 154 -11.06 -8.92 0.08
N THR A 155 -10.50 -9.46 -0.98
CA THR A 155 -9.07 -9.39 -1.28
C THR A 155 -8.83 -8.31 -2.33
N LEU A 156 -7.81 -7.48 -2.11
CA LEU A 156 -7.29 -6.52 -3.08
C LEU A 156 -5.96 -7.03 -3.61
N GLU A 157 -5.71 -6.85 -4.90
CA GLU A 157 -4.45 -7.25 -5.54
C GLU A 157 -3.80 -6.03 -6.18
N GLY A 158 -2.51 -5.83 -5.95
CA GLY A 158 -1.73 -4.77 -6.57
C GLY A 158 -1.61 -4.96 -8.08
N SER A 159 -1.31 -3.88 -8.78
CA SER A 159 -1.04 -3.89 -10.22
C SER A 159 0.46 -4.12 -10.50
N GLY A 160 1.08 -5.03 -9.77
CA GLY A 160 2.48 -5.44 -9.98
C GLY A 160 2.64 -6.40 -11.16
N LYS A 161 3.83 -7.02 -11.24
CA LYS A 161 4.16 -7.99 -12.28
C LYS A 161 3.59 -9.37 -11.97
N ASP A 162 3.54 -10.22 -13.02
CA ASP A 162 3.04 -11.60 -12.94
C ASP A 162 4.15 -12.63 -12.71
N TRP A 163 5.40 -12.20 -12.52
CA TRP A 163 6.53 -13.09 -12.30
C TRP A 163 6.54 -13.67 -10.88
N GLY A 164 7.03 -14.89 -10.76
CA GLY A 164 7.03 -15.64 -9.51
C GLY A 164 5.63 -16.05 -9.03
N GLU A 165 5.55 -16.48 -7.77
CA GLU A 165 4.34 -17.04 -7.17
C GLU A 165 3.97 -16.35 -5.85
N TYR A 166 2.67 -16.33 -5.52
CA TYR A 166 2.20 -15.88 -4.21
C TYR A 166 2.54 -16.92 -3.14
N GLY A 167 3.21 -16.47 -2.07
CA GLY A 167 3.41 -17.28 -0.87
C GLY A 167 2.14 -17.47 -0.06
N TYR A 168 2.28 -18.00 1.16
CA TYR A 168 1.16 -18.11 2.10
C TYR A 168 0.74 -16.73 2.64
N TRP A 169 -0.54 -16.63 3.06
CA TRP A 169 -1.02 -15.46 3.78
C TRP A 169 -0.23 -15.26 5.08
N SER A 170 0.07 -14.00 5.39
CA SER A 170 0.55 -13.63 6.73
C SER A 170 -0.48 -14.03 7.80
N GLN A 171 -0.08 -13.96 9.07
CA GLN A 171 -1.06 -13.92 10.16
C GLN A 171 -2.01 -12.72 9.93
N GLU A 172 -3.11 -12.69 10.67
CA GLU A 172 -4.10 -11.60 10.57
C GLU A 172 -4.04 -10.69 11.79
N CYS A 173 -4.16 -9.38 11.59
CA CYS A 173 -4.25 -8.42 12.70
C CYS A 173 -5.47 -8.71 13.57
N GLN A 174 -5.25 -8.91 14.87
CA GLN A 174 -6.33 -9.17 15.83
C GLN A 174 -6.85 -7.86 16.42
N ASN A 175 -8.18 -7.70 16.50
CA ASN A 175 -8.87 -6.55 17.11
C ASN A 175 -8.47 -5.17 16.57
N GLY A 176 -8.17 -5.09 15.27
CA GLY A 176 -7.76 -3.83 14.65
C GLY A 176 -7.42 -4.01 13.18
N GLY A 177 -6.29 -3.47 12.76
CA GLY A 177 -5.83 -3.56 11.39
C GLY A 177 -4.39 -3.13 11.21
N ILE A 178 -3.93 -3.19 9.98
CA ILE A 178 -2.61 -2.70 9.59
C ILE A 178 -2.54 -1.19 9.85
N CYS A 179 -1.47 -0.77 10.50
CA CYS A 179 -1.24 0.62 10.89
C CYS A 179 0.18 1.11 10.63
N GLY A 180 1.02 0.31 9.98
CA GLY A 180 2.39 0.71 9.65
C GLY A 180 3.03 -0.28 8.71
N ILE A 181 4.12 0.16 8.10
CA ILE A 181 4.89 -0.57 7.09
C ILE A 181 6.38 -0.42 7.34
N GLU A 182 7.12 -1.45 6.99
CA GLU A 182 8.58 -1.46 6.94
C GLU A 182 9.04 -2.32 5.75
N SER A 183 9.93 -1.78 4.92
CA SER A 183 10.42 -2.42 3.70
C SER A 183 11.82 -2.99 3.91
N LYS A 184 12.11 -4.11 3.25
CA LYS A 184 13.46 -4.66 3.13
C LYS A 184 13.95 -4.34 1.72
N MET A 185 14.98 -3.51 1.63
CA MET A 185 15.46 -2.92 0.38
C MET A 185 16.90 -3.29 0.13
N GLU A 186 17.21 -3.62 -1.10
CA GLU A 186 18.55 -3.65 -1.62
C GLU A 186 18.92 -2.28 -2.19
N GLU A 187 20.13 -1.81 -1.89
CA GLU A 187 20.63 -0.54 -2.43
C GLU A 187 21.04 -0.70 -3.89
N TYR A 188 20.75 0.31 -4.71
CA TYR A 188 21.11 0.34 -6.12
C TYR A 188 22.64 0.19 -6.34
N GLN A 189 23.06 -0.81 -7.10
CA GLN A 189 24.45 -1.22 -7.25
C GLN A 189 25.09 -0.79 -8.59
N TYR A 190 24.48 0.15 -9.32
CA TYR A 190 25.02 0.73 -10.56
C TYR A 190 25.34 -0.28 -11.67
N GLY A 191 24.31 -1.03 -12.12
CA GLY A 191 24.42 -1.92 -13.29
C GLY A 191 24.80 -3.37 -12.94
N LEU A 192 24.56 -3.76 -11.70
CA LEU A 192 24.40 -5.15 -11.27
C LEU A 192 22.88 -5.42 -11.20
N ASP A 193 22.52 -6.70 -11.06
CA ASP A 193 21.15 -7.17 -10.86
C ASP A 193 20.59 -6.64 -9.53
N ASP A 194 19.68 -5.67 -9.60
CA ASP A 194 19.17 -4.91 -8.43
C ASP A 194 17.72 -5.28 -8.14
N SER A 195 17.48 -6.17 -7.18
CA SER A 195 16.15 -6.66 -6.81
C SER A 195 15.25 -5.64 -6.07
N THR A 196 15.75 -4.47 -5.72
CA THR A 196 15.10 -3.33 -5.04
C THR A 196 14.27 -3.70 -3.80
N LEU A 197 12.96 -4.08 -3.94
CA LEU A 197 12.10 -4.50 -2.83
C LEU A 197 12.16 -6.02 -2.65
N ASN A 198 12.81 -6.49 -1.60
CA ASN A 198 13.03 -7.90 -1.32
C ASN A 198 11.97 -8.51 -0.37
N ASP A 199 11.46 -7.73 0.55
CA ASP A 199 10.44 -8.14 1.51
C ASP A 199 9.74 -6.92 2.10
N VAL A 200 8.59 -7.14 2.72
CA VAL A 200 7.82 -6.12 3.43
C VAL A 200 7.17 -6.73 4.66
N ARG A 201 7.08 -5.95 5.73
CA ARG A 201 6.35 -6.33 6.94
C ARG A 201 5.43 -5.21 7.38
N PHE A 202 4.32 -5.58 8.00
CA PHE A 202 3.31 -4.62 8.41
C PHE A 202 3.07 -4.71 9.91
N HIS A 203 2.78 -3.56 10.50
CA HIS A 203 2.48 -3.45 11.93
C HIS A 203 0.98 -3.44 12.15
N CYS A 204 0.51 -4.20 13.14
CA CYS A 204 -0.88 -4.24 13.57
C CYS A 204 -1.10 -3.39 14.81
N CYS A 205 -2.09 -2.51 14.77
CA CYS A 205 -2.57 -1.77 15.94
C CYS A 205 -3.97 -2.23 16.34
N ALA A 206 -4.24 -2.16 17.65
CA ALA A 206 -5.60 -2.39 18.14
C ALA A 206 -6.46 -1.13 17.94
N LYS A 207 -7.76 -1.33 17.70
CA LYS A 207 -8.74 -0.24 17.84
C LYS A 207 -8.84 0.17 19.32
N PRO A 208 -9.02 1.45 19.63
CA PRO A 208 -9.35 1.87 20.98
C PRO A 208 -10.55 1.07 21.50
N LEU A 209 -10.51 0.66 22.77
CA LEU A 209 -11.67 0.11 23.42
C LEU A 209 -12.77 1.17 23.38
N GLN A 210 -13.94 0.83 22.81
CA GLN A 210 -15.11 1.68 22.97
C GLN A 210 -15.49 1.57 24.44
N THR A 211 -15.21 2.62 25.23
CA THR A 211 -15.83 2.78 26.55
C THR A 211 -17.31 2.92 26.30
N ALA A 212 -18.09 1.92 26.72
CA ALA A 212 -19.54 2.06 26.77
C ALA A 212 -19.87 3.28 27.63
N GLU A 213 -20.50 4.30 27.03
CA GLU A 213 -21.12 5.39 27.76
C GLU A 213 -22.43 4.91 28.40
#